data_32cdaba383fbfefdfef647b85f78c9b9
#
_entry.id   32cdaba383fbfefdfef647b85f78c9b9
#
_cell.length_a   1.000
_cell.length_b   1.000
_cell.length_c   1.000
_cell.angle_alpha   90.00
_cell.angle_beta   90.00
_cell.angle_gamma   90.00
#
_symmetry.space_group_name_H-M   'P 1'
#
loop_
_entity.id
_entity.type
_entity.pdbx_description
1 polymer ?
#
loop_
_entity_poly.entity_id
_entity_poly.type
_entity_poly.pdbx_seq_one_letter_code
_entity_poly.pdbx_strand_id
1 'polypeptide(L)'
;YNCRFGDPETQPIMMRMQSDLVDLCLAAMDGKLDQKETQWDPRPAVGVVLAAGGYPASYGKGDVISLPADEGADSKIFHAGTANNAEGHIVTAGGRVLCATALGNTVTDAQQNAYTLAKKVSWSGMFMRSDIAYRAIAREKGE
;
A
#
# COMPACT_ATOMS: atom_id res chain seq x y z
N TYR A 1 7.16 -10.91 17.82
CA TYR A 1 5.86 -10.39 17.41
C TYR A 1 5.82 -8.86 17.55
N ASN A 2 5.20 -8.16 16.60
CA ASN A 2 4.93 -6.73 16.70
C ASN A 2 3.59 -6.49 17.41
N CYS A 3 3.54 -5.48 18.27
CA CYS A 3 2.28 -5.01 18.85
C CYS A 3 1.57 -3.96 17.95
N ARG A 4 1.92 -3.89 16.68
CA ARG A 4 1.41 -2.97 15.66
C ARG A 4 1.55 -3.63 14.30
N PHE A 5 0.91 -3.09 13.28
CA PHE A 5 1.13 -3.54 11.90
C PHE A 5 2.61 -3.43 11.53
N GLY A 6 3.09 -4.40 10.77
CA GLY A 6 4.42 -4.36 10.19
C GLY A 6 4.53 -3.29 9.09
N ASP A 7 5.71 -3.09 8.62
CA ASP A 7 6.01 -2.09 7.61
C ASP A 7 6.57 -2.78 6.36
N PRO A 8 5.91 -2.69 5.23
CA PRO A 8 4.69 -1.97 4.83
C PRO A 8 3.46 -2.93 4.66
N GLU A 9 2.90 -3.49 5.72
CA GLU A 9 1.79 -4.47 5.60
C GLU A 9 0.39 -3.86 5.78
N THR A 10 0.27 -2.63 6.32
CA THR A 10 -1.03 -2.02 6.62
C THR A 10 -1.90 -1.89 5.38
N GLN A 11 -1.35 -1.45 4.25
CA GLN A 11 -2.08 -1.21 3.02
C GLN A 11 -2.70 -2.50 2.45
N PRO A 12 -1.96 -3.61 2.26
CA PRO A 12 -2.56 -4.88 1.86
C PRO A 12 -3.60 -5.42 2.85
N ILE A 13 -3.41 -5.23 4.16
CA ILE A 13 -4.38 -5.61 5.18
C ILE A 13 -5.69 -4.84 5.00
N MET A 14 -5.61 -3.50 4.86
CA MET A 14 -6.79 -2.65 4.69
C MET A 14 -7.53 -2.95 3.37
N MET A 15 -6.83 -3.30 2.30
CA MET A 15 -7.46 -3.69 1.04
C MET A 15 -8.25 -5.01 1.15
N ARG A 16 -7.82 -5.92 2.03
CA ARG A 16 -8.48 -7.21 2.21
C ARG A 16 -9.54 -7.20 3.31
N MET A 17 -9.46 -6.27 4.28
CA MET A 17 -10.40 -6.21 5.40
C MET A 17 -11.77 -5.73 4.92
N GLN A 18 -12.81 -6.56 5.14
CA GLN A 18 -14.21 -6.24 4.84
C GLN A 18 -15.01 -5.84 6.08
N SER A 19 -14.46 -6.13 7.27
CA SER A 19 -15.03 -5.71 8.56
C SER A 19 -14.64 -4.27 8.89
N ASP A 20 -15.47 -3.57 9.65
CA ASP A 20 -15.14 -2.26 10.17
C ASP A 20 -14.06 -2.35 11.25
N LEU A 21 -12.90 -1.74 10.99
CA LEU A 21 -11.77 -1.73 11.93
C LEU A 21 -12.12 -0.97 13.22
N VAL A 22 -12.92 0.09 13.14
CA VAL A 22 -13.32 0.87 14.32
C VAL A 22 -14.20 0.03 15.26
N ASP A 23 -15.13 -0.75 14.71
CA ASP A 23 -15.95 -1.68 15.50
C ASP A 23 -15.10 -2.75 16.22
N LEU A 24 -14.06 -3.25 15.55
CA LEU A 24 -13.11 -4.19 16.16
C LEU A 24 -12.29 -3.52 17.27
N CYS A 25 -11.85 -2.28 17.07
CA CYS A 25 -11.13 -1.52 18.10
C CYS A 25 -12.00 -1.24 19.32
N LEU A 26 -13.26 -0.84 19.12
CA LEU A 26 -14.21 -0.61 20.21
C LEU A 26 -14.50 -1.91 20.97
N ALA A 27 -14.70 -3.02 20.27
CA ALA A 27 -14.88 -4.33 20.90
C ALA A 27 -13.66 -4.75 21.71
N ALA A 28 -12.45 -4.45 21.23
CA ALA A 28 -11.20 -4.73 21.96
C ALA A 28 -11.12 -3.92 23.26
N MET A 29 -11.48 -2.63 23.23
CA MET A 29 -11.53 -1.75 24.41
C MET A 29 -12.57 -2.21 25.44
N ASP A 30 -13.69 -2.78 24.99
CA ASP A 30 -14.73 -3.34 25.83
C ASP A 30 -14.41 -4.75 26.34
N GLY A 31 -13.30 -5.38 25.96
CA GLY A 31 -12.95 -6.75 26.30
C GLY A 31 -13.83 -7.80 25.64
N LYS A 32 -14.39 -7.49 24.45
CA LYS A 32 -15.36 -8.33 23.70
C LYS A 32 -14.86 -8.73 22.32
N LEU A 33 -13.56 -8.63 22.06
CA LEU A 33 -13.00 -8.93 20.74
C LEU A 33 -13.16 -10.41 20.36
N ASP A 34 -13.18 -11.31 21.33
CA ASP A 34 -13.46 -12.74 21.18
C ASP A 34 -14.88 -13.05 20.66
N GLN A 35 -15.80 -12.08 20.74
CA GLN A 35 -17.18 -12.17 20.24
C GLN A 35 -17.34 -11.59 18.83
N LYS A 36 -16.25 -11.14 18.20
CA LYS A 36 -16.25 -10.56 16.85
C LYS A 36 -15.60 -11.49 15.85
N GLU A 37 -16.21 -11.60 14.68
CA GLU A 37 -15.64 -12.26 13.52
C GLU A 37 -15.14 -11.21 12.53
N THR A 38 -13.93 -11.41 12.01
CA THR A 38 -13.36 -10.54 10.98
C THR A 38 -13.56 -11.18 9.62
N GLN A 39 -14.19 -10.44 8.71
CA GLN A 39 -14.35 -10.86 7.33
C GLN A 39 -13.25 -10.30 6.45
N TRP A 40 -12.77 -11.13 5.53
CA TRP A 40 -11.66 -10.82 4.65
C TRP A 40 -11.99 -11.14 3.20
N ASP A 41 -11.55 -10.29 2.28
CA ASP A 41 -11.48 -10.66 0.87
C ASP A 41 -10.54 -11.87 0.74
N PRO A 42 -10.98 -12.98 0.13
CA PRO A 42 -10.15 -14.17 -0.03
C PRO A 42 -8.96 -13.96 -0.98
N ARG A 43 -9.03 -12.94 -1.82
CA ARG A 43 -7.97 -12.64 -2.79
C ARG A 43 -6.72 -12.09 -2.10
N PRO A 44 -5.51 -12.42 -2.58
CA PRO A 44 -4.29 -11.78 -2.12
C PRO A 44 -4.24 -10.29 -2.50
N ALA A 45 -3.51 -9.52 -1.70
CA ALA A 45 -3.18 -8.13 -1.99
C ALA A 45 -1.66 -7.94 -2.01
N VAL A 46 -1.16 -7.14 -2.93
CA VAL A 46 0.25 -6.75 -3.02
C VAL A 46 0.37 -5.24 -3.00
N GLY A 47 1.26 -4.72 -2.14
CA GLY A 47 1.61 -3.30 -2.08
C GLY A 47 3.01 -3.04 -2.62
N VAL A 48 3.13 -2.06 -3.52
CA VAL A 48 4.40 -1.57 -4.08
C VAL A 48 4.64 -0.16 -3.56
N VAL A 49 5.69 -0.01 -2.76
CA VAL A 49 6.10 1.30 -2.24
C VAL A 49 6.81 2.10 -3.31
N LEU A 50 6.39 3.36 -3.47
CA LEU A 50 7.04 4.36 -4.31
C LEU A 50 7.81 5.31 -3.39
N ALA A 51 9.12 5.39 -3.58
CA ALA A 51 10.04 6.12 -2.73
C ALA A 51 10.66 7.32 -3.46
N ALA A 52 11.08 8.32 -2.69
CA ALA A 52 11.85 9.44 -3.18
C ALA A 52 13.25 8.99 -3.62
N GLY A 53 13.78 9.61 -4.67
CA GLY A 53 15.14 9.32 -5.17
C GLY A 53 16.17 9.53 -4.06
N GLY A 54 17.07 8.54 -3.90
CA GLY A 54 18.09 8.53 -2.86
C GLY A 54 17.67 7.83 -1.56
N TYR A 55 16.37 7.56 -1.33
CA TYR A 55 15.94 6.79 -0.16
C TYR A 55 16.58 5.37 -0.15
N PRO A 56 17.06 4.81 0.99
CA PRO A 56 16.89 5.29 2.37
C PRO A 56 17.94 6.31 2.86
N ALA A 57 18.89 6.71 2.02
CA ALA A 57 19.89 7.74 2.35
C ALA A 57 19.26 9.16 2.26
N SER A 58 20.01 10.15 1.83
CA SER A 58 19.48 11.52 1.65
C SER A 58 18.55 11.59 0.45
N TYR A 59 17.38 12.19 0.63
CA TYR A 59 16.35 12.36 -0.41
C TYR A 59 15.76 13.78 -0.38
N GLY A 60 15.32 14.26 -1.56
CA GLY A 60 14.62 15.53 -1.71
C GLY A 60 13.16 15.45 -1.24
N LYS A 61 12.56 16.62 -1.04
CA LYS A 61 11.14 16.79 -0.74
C LYS A 61 10.58 17.95 -1.59
N GLY A 62 9.25 17.99 -1.76
CA GLY A 62 8.58 19.08 -2.47
C GLY A 62 8.35 18.83 -3.95
N ASP A 63 8.73 17.64 -4.48
CA ASP A 63 8.42 17.29 -5.86
C ASP A 63 6.93 17.09 -6.04
N VAL A 64 6.33 17.73 -7.04
CA VAL A 64 4.90 17.60 -7.36
C VAL A 64 4.64 16.19 -7.88
N ILE A 65 3.64 15.54 -7.30
CA ILE A 65 3.25 14.16 -7.63
C ILE A 65 2.11 14.19 -8.66
N SER A 66 2.30 13.51 -9.78
CA SER A 66 1.23 13.23 -10.73
C SER A 66 0.54 11.92 -10.34
N LEU A 67 -0.76 11.99 -10.07
CA LEU A 67 -1.60 10.84 -9.73
C LEU A 67 -2.57 10.53 -10.88
N PRO A 68 -2.95 9.25 -11.07
CA PRO A 68 -3.99 8.89 -12.03
C PRO A 68 -5.37 9.40 -11.57
N ALA A 69 -6.23 9.75 -12.51
CA ALA A 69 -7.61 10.13 -12.23
C ALA A 69 -8.47 8.93 -11.76
N ASP A 70 -8.09 7.72 -12.17
CA ASP A 70 -8.76 6.47 -11.79
C ASP A 70 -7.72 5.43 -11.34
N GLU A 71 -7.93 4.94 -10.14
CA GLU A 71 -7.08 3.91 -9.52
C GLU A 71 -7.58 2.48 -9.82
N GLY A 72 -8.84 2.33 -10.28
CA GLY A 72 -9.51 1.05 -10.47
C GLY A 72 -10.19 0.52 -9.20
N ALA A 73 -11.20 -0.34 -9.38
CA ALA A 73 -12.06 -0.83 -8.29
C ALA A 73 -11.32 -1.71 -7.26
N ASP A 74 -10.34 -2.48 -7.72
CA ASP A 74 -9.58 -3.44 -6.89
C ASP A 74 -8.16 -2.95 -6.56
N SER A 75 -7.91 -1.65 -6.71
CA SER A 75 -6.60 -1.06 -6.44
C SER A 75 -6.71 0.31 -5.79
N LYS A 76 -5.67 0.70 -5.03
CA LYS A 76 -5.64 1.94 -4.24
C LYS A 76 -4.23 2.48 -4.10
N ILE A 77 -4.10 3.81 -4.23
CA ILE A 77 -2.88 4.53 -3.88
C ILE A 77 -3.03 5.07 -2.45
N PHE A 78 -2.21 4.56 -1.54
CA PHE A 78 -2.16 5.03 -0.16
C PHE A 78 -1.07 6.07 -0.01
N HIS A 79 -1.42 7.20 0.61
CA HIS A 79 -0.49 8.26 0.95
C HIS A 79 0.30 7.89 2.22
N ALA A 80 1.61 8.17 2.20
CA ALA A 80 2.51 8.03 3.34
C ALA A 80 3.27 9.34 3.55
N GLY A 81 4.42 9.53 2.92
CA GLY A 81 5.22 10.75 3.02
C GLY A 81 4.79 11.80 1.99
N THR A 82 3.56 12.29 2.05
CA THR A 82 3.04 13.34 1.18
C THR A 82 2.58 14.56 1.98
N ALA A 83 2.53 15.72 1.33
CA ALA A 83 1.96 16.96 1.85
C ALA A 83 1.28 17.74 0.72
N ASN A 84 0.55 18.80 1.05
CA ASN A 84 0.11 19.80 0.08
C ASN A 84 1.07 21.00 0.12
N ASN A 85 1.40 21.52 -1.06
CA ASN A 85 2.13 22.79 -1.16
C ASN A 85 1.18 24.00 -1.11
N ALA A 86 1.71 25.20 -1.20
CA ALA A 86 0.93 26.45 -1.12
C ALA A 86 -0.08 26.59 -2.28
N GLU A 87 0.20 25.97 -3.42
CA GLU A 87 -0.68 25.96 -4.60
C GLU A 87 -1.74 24.83 -4.54
N GLY A 88 -1.74 24.00 -3.48
CA GLY A 88 -2.68 22.90 -3.31
C GLY A 88 -2.28 21.60 -4.02
N HIS A 89 -1.10 21.54 -4.63
CA HIS A 89 -0.60 20.31 -5.24
C HIS A 89 -0.08 19.33 -4.19
N ILE A 90 -0.29 18.04 -4.43
CA ILE A 90 0.31 16.98 -3.62
C ILE A 90 1.80 16.87 -3.97
N VAL A 91 2.65 16.90 -2.94
CA VAL A 91 4.11 16.86 -3.08
C VAL A 91 4.73 15.80 -2.18
N THR A 92 5.96 15.39 -2.52
CA THR A 92 6.76 14.51 -1.68
C THR A 92 7.15 15.20 -0.38
N ALA A 93 7.00 14.51 0.77
CA ALA A 93 7.34 15.01 2.10
C ALA A 93 8.12 13.99 2.95
N GLY A 94 8.31 12.77 2.47
CA GLY A 94 9.02 11.69 3.15
C GLY A 94 9.77 10.78 2.18
N GLY A 95 10.55 9.83 2.71
CA GLY A 95 11.33 8.89 1.90
C GLY A 95 10.45 7.84 1.22
N ARG A 96 9.51 7.22 1.96
CA ARG A 96 8.44 6.41 1.38
C ARG A 96 7.24 7.32 1.18
N VAL A 97 6.88 7.56 -0.05
CA VAL A 97 5.95 8.61 -0.45
C VAL A 97 4.54 8.08 -0.61
N LEU A 98 4.39 7.01 -1.39
CA LEU A 98 3.11 6.37 -1.69
C LEU A 98 3.25 4.84 -1.64
N CYS A 99 2.11 4.15 -1.55
CA CYS A 99 2.04 2.71 -1.75
C CYS A 99 0.89 2.39 -2.73
N ALA A 100 1.22 1.90 -3.92
CA ALA A 100 0.24 1.37 -4.85
C ALA A 100 -0.09 -0.06 -4.45
N THR A 101 -1.33 -0.32 -4.08
CA THR A 101 -1.79 -1.63 -3.58
C THR A 101 -2.93 -2.13 -4.45
N ALA A 102 -2.92 -3.43 -4.77
CA ALA A 102 -3.99 -4.03 -5.55
C ALA A 102 -4.29 -5.45 -5.10
N LEU A 103 -5.55 -5.86 -5.31
CA LEU A 103 -6.04 -7.23 -5.20
C LEU A 103 -5.84 -7.97 -6.53
N GLY A 104 -5.77 -9.29 -6.48
CA GLY A 104 -5.74 -10.17 -7.66
C GLY A 104 -6.24 -11.56 -7.30
N ASN A 105 -6.63 -12.37 -8.28
CA ASN A 105 -7.07 -13.75 -8.02
C ASN A 105 -5.91 -14.63 -7.54
N THR A 106 -4.69 -14.30 -7.96
CA THR A 106 -3.44 -14.92 -7.56
C THR A 106 -2.48 -13.84 -7.04
N VAL A 107 -1.41 -14.23 -6.35
CA VAL A 107 -0.35 -13.27 -5.95
C VAL A 107 0.29 -12.64 -7.19
N THR A 108 0.43 -13.42 -8.27
CA THR A 108 0.94 -12.94 -9.56
C THR A 108 0.04 -11.83 -10.12
N ASP A 109 -1.29 -12.03 -10.13
CA ASP A 109 -2.24 -11.02 -10.61
C ASP A 109 -2.21 -9.77 -9.74
N ALA A 110 -2.23 -9.93 -8.40
CA ALA A 110 -2.15 -8.83 -7.47
C ALA A 110 -0.86 -7.99 -7.66
N GLN A 111 0.27 -8.65 -7.89
CA GLN A 111 1.54 -7.99 -8.19
C GLN A 111 1.44 -7.19 -9.50
N GLN A 112 0.96 -7.80 -10.57
CA GLN A 112 0.83 -7.14 -11.88
C GLN A 112 -0.08 -5.92 -11.81
N ASN A 113 -1.23 -6.04 -11.11
CA ASN A 113 -2.17 -4.96 -10.90
C ASN A 113 -1.54 -3.81 -10.10
N ALA A 114 -0.83 -4.12 -9.00
CA ALA A 114 -0.14 -3.12 -8.19
C ALA A 114 0.94 -2.36 -8.98
N TYR A 115 1.75 -3.07 -9.80
CA TYR A 115 2.73 -2.41 -10.67
C TYR A 115 2.07 -1.62 -11.80
N THR A 116 0.96 -2.08 -12.34
CA THR A 116 0.20 -1.32 -13.36
C THR A 116 -0.30 0.00 -12.79
N LEU A 117 -0.80 0.00 -11.55
CA LEU A 117 -1.19 1.21 -10.86
C LEU A 117 0.03 2.10 -10.53
N ALA A 118 1.11 1.52 -10.00
CA ALA A 118 2.33 2.23 -9.64
C ALA A 118 2.95 3.00 -10.82
N LYS A 119 2.91 2.42 -12.03
CA LYS A 119 3.43 3.03 -13.26
C LYS A 119 2.62 4.25 -13.75
N LYS A 120 1.38 4.42 -13.26
CA LYS A 120 0.56 5.62 -13.57
C LYS A 120 0.93 6.83 -12.71
N VAL A 121 1.76 6.63 -11.68
CA VAL A 121 2.23 7.68 -10.78
C VAL A 121 3.61 8.15 -11.21
N SER A 122 3.89 9.46 -11.08
CA SER A 122 5.23 9.98 -11.38
C SER A 122 5.56 11.24 -10.59
N TRP A 123 6.85 11.39 -10.26
CA TRP A 123 7.51 12.63 -9.84
C TRP A 123 9.01 12.52 -10.14
N SER A 124 9.75 13.61 -10.01
CA SER A 124 11.18 13.63 -10.28
C SER A 124 11.96 12.71 -9.31
N GLY A 125 12.76 11.80 -9.87
CA GLY A 125 13.55 10.87 -9.06
C GLY A 125 12.76 9.74 -8.37
N MET A 126 11.49 9.52 -8.72
CA MET A 126 10.71 8.41 -8.19
C MET A 126 11.43 7.07 -8.35
N PHE A 127 11.42 6.27 -7.30
CA PHE A 127 11.99 4.92 -7.29
C PHE A 127 11.01 3.91 -6.70
N MET A 128 10.97 2.71 -7.27
CA MET A 128 10.30 1.53 -6.71
C MET A 128 11.10 0.26 -7.00
N ARG A 129 11.03 -0.72 -6.12
CA ARG A 129 11.61 -2.05 -6.38
C ARG A 129 10.81 -2.76 -7.46
N SER A 130 11.50 -3.55 -8.28
CA SER A 130 10.89 -4.33 -9.37
C SER A 130 10.61 -5.79 -8.99
N ASP A 131 11.02 -6.23 -7.79
CA ASP A 131 11.00 -7.62 -7.35
C ASP A 131 10.03 -7.90 -6.17
N ILE A 132 9.07 -7.01 -5.92
CA ILE A 132 8.11 -7.19 -4.82
C ILE A 132 7.26 -8.45 -5.07
N ALA A 133 7.02 -9.22 -4.00
CA ALA A 133 6.25 -10.47 -3.96
C ALA A 133 6.89 -11.69 -4.68
N TYR A 134 8.12 -11.60 -5.22
CA TYR A 134 8.73 -12.71 -5.99
C TYR A 134 8.77 -14.05 -5.21
N ARG A 135 9.04 -14.01 -3.89
CA ARG A 135 9.05 -15.22 -3.04
C ARG A 135 7.67 -15.83 -2.84
N ALA A 136 6.63 -15.00 -2.77
CA ALA A 136 5.26 -15.48 -2.65
C ALA A 136 4.79 -16.09 -3.98
N ILE A 137 5.18 -15.51 -5.11
CA ILE A 137 4.91 -16.02 -6.45
C ILE A 137 5.63 -17.36 -6.68
N ALA A 138 6.90 -17.48 -6.26
CA ALA A 138 7.63 -18.74 -6.35
C ALA A 138 6.91 -19.86 -5.57
N ARG A 139 6.51 -19.58 -4.32
CA ARG A 139 5.72 -20.54 -3.52
C ARG A 139 4.36 -20.89 -4.13
N GLU A 140 3.68 -19.93 -4.75
CA GLU A 140 2.41 -20.17 -5.44
C GLU A 140 2.57 -21.13 -6.63
N LYS A 141 3.75 -21.09 -7.27
CA LYS A 141 4.10 -21.99 -8.38
C LYS A 141 4.69 -23.32 -7.95
N GLY A 142 4.94 -23.53 -6.65
CA GLY A 142 5.55 -24.74 -6.12
C GLY A 142 7.08 -24.77 -6.23
N GLU A 143 7.71 -23.63 -6.37
CA GLU A 143 9.17 -23.43 -6.43
C GLU A 143 9.79 -23.12 -5.06
#